data_6fa020457055db4963e02db78eab8ad4
#
_entry.id   6fa020457055db4963e02db78eab8ad4
#
_cell.length_a   1.000
_cell.length_b   1.000
_cell.length_c   1.000
_cell.angle_alpha   90.00
_cell.angle_beta   90.00
_cell.angle_gamma   90.00
#
_symmetry.space_group_name_H-M   'P 1'
#
loop_
_entity.id
_entity.type
_entity.pdbx_description
1 polymer ?
#
loop_
_entity_poly.entity_id
_entity_poly.type
_entity_poly.pdbx_seq_one_letter_code
_entity_poly.pdbx_strand_id
1 'polypeptide(L)'
;MTSLAPRFCGSFEKGIDYVGDHQQFEEEFGLHTKIARHFGYRLSIHSGSDKFSIFPAIGKHASSSGYHIKTAGTNWLEAVRVIASQEPALYRMMHRKALDTVDQARAFYKVRLNIGAVPSLDSLSDAELPGLLDHDHARQLLHITYGFILADPVLGERVFAVLRSHEDVYERYLVAHIGRHLRALGIETE
;
A
#
# COMPACT_ATOMS: atom_id res chain seq x y z
N MET A 1 20.17 -2.56 -20.04
CA MET A 1 18.91 -2.66 -19.25
C MET A 1 19.24 -2.23 -17.84
N THR A 2 18.47 -1.32 -17.24
CA THR A 2 18.77 -0.78 -15.91
C THR A 2 18.07 -1.56 -14.78
N SER A 3 16.89 -2.11 -15.03
CA SER A 3 16.15 -2.93 -14.07
C SER A 3 15.24 -3.96 -14.74
N LEU A 4 14.94 -5.04 -14.04
CA LEU A 4 14.02 -6.09 -14.44
C LEU A 4 13.08 -6.40 -13.28
N ALA A 5 11.79 -6.54 -13.56
CA ALA A 5 10.77 -6.96 -12.59
C ALA A 5 10.36 -8.41 -12.87
N PRO A 6 11.01 -9.40 -12.27
CA PRO A 6 10.59 -10.79 -12.40
C PRO A 6 9.28 -11.01 -11.62
N ARG A 7 8.59 -12.08 -11.98
CA ARG A 7 7.49 -12.56 -11.15
C ARG A 7 8.07 -13.44 -10.04
N PHE A 8 7.79 -13.08 -8.81
CA PHE A 8 8.11 -13.89 -7.64
C PHE A 8 6.96 -14.82 -7.26
N CYS A 9 7.24 -15.87 -6.49
CA CYS A 9 6.22 -16.74 -5.91
C CYS A 9 5.27 -15.96 -4.98
N GLY A 10 4.14 -16.57 -4.64
CA GLY A 10 3.13 -15.96 -3.79
C GLY A 10 2.31 -14.86 -4.44
N SER A 11 1.71 -14.01 -3.64
CA SER A 11 0.79 -12.96 -4.08
C SER A 11 1.20 -11.59 -3.54
N PHE A 12 1.33 -10.62 -4.46
CA PHE A 12 1.64 -9.20 -4.20
C PHE A 12 0.37 -8.36 -4.40
N GLU A 13 -0.60 -8.56 -3.54
CA GLU A 13 -1.87 -7.86 -3.63
C GLU A 13 -1.76 -6.41 -3.14
N LYS A 14 -2.66 -5.56 -3.61
CA LYS A 14 -2.70 -4.15 -3.25
C LYS A 14 -3.17 -3.97 -1.79
N GLY A 15 -2.51 -3.07 -1.06
CA GLY A 15 -2.94 -2.62 0.27
C GLY A 15 -2.67 -3.57 1.43
N ILE A 16 -2.17 -4.78 1.21
CA ILE A 16 -1.87 -5.77 2.25
C ILE A 16 -0.45 -6.31 2.15
N ASP A 17 0.01 -7.02 3.16
CA ASP A 17 1.31 -7.67 3.19
C ASP A 17 1.41 -8.82 2.16
N TYR A 18 2.60 -9.36 1.99
CA TYR A 18 2.85 -10.53 1.15
C TYR A 18 2.07 -11.75 1.64
N VAL A 19 1.52 -12.50 0.69
CA VAL A 19 0.79 -13.73 0.96
C VAL A 19 1.44 -14.88 0.20
N GLY A 20 2.12 -15.75 0.94
CA GLY A 20 2.83 -16.90 0.37
C GLY A 20 3.82 -17.50 1.36
N ASP A 21 4.60 -18.45 0.88
CA ASP A 21 5.70 -19.04 1.64
C ASP A 21 6.90 -18.09 1.65
N HIS A 22 7.29 -17.63 2.84
CA HIS A 22 8.38 -16.67 3.03
C HIS A 22 9.74 -17.28 2.74
N GLN A 23 9.94 -18.58 3.06
CA GLN A 23 11.20 -19.27 2.79
C GLN A 23 11.39 -19.46 1.29
N GLN A 24 10.36 -19.92 0.59
CA GLN A 24 10.39 -20.06 -0.86
C GLN A 24 10.65 -18.69 -1.53
N PHE A 25 10.00 -17.62 -1.05
CA PHE A 25 10.26 -16.27 -1.56
C PHE A 25 11.74 -15.86 -1.38
N GLU A 26 12.31 -16.08 -0.20
CA GLU A 26 13.70 -15.72 0.09
C GLU A 26 14.69 -16.48 -0.83
N GLU A 27 14.45 -17.79 -1.02
CA GLU A 27 15.26 -18.63 -1.91
C GLU A 27 15.20 -18.14 -3.37
N GLU A 28 14.00 -17.93 -3.91
CA GLU A 28 13.80 -17.42 -5.27
C GLU A 28 14.38 -16.02 -5.45
N PHE A 29 14.16 -15.11 -4.49
CA PHE A 29 14.69 -13.76 -4.53
C PHE A 29 16.22 -13.76 -4.52
N GLY A 30 16.83 -14.63 -3.72
CA GLY A 30 18.28 -14.85 -3.70
C GLY A 30 18.85 -15.33 -5.06
N LEU A 31 18.15 -16.24 -5.74
CA LEU A 31 18.51 -16.68 -7.10
C LEU A 31 18.40 -15.54 -8.11
N HIS A 32 17.28 -14.80 -8.12
CA HIS A 32 17.12 -13.64 -8.99
C HIS A 32 18.18 -12.57 -8.77
N THR A 33 18.59 -12.36 -7.51
CA THR A 33 19.65 -11.41 -7.17
C THR A 33 21.02 -11.85 -7.74
N LYS A 34 21.35 -13.14 -7.69
CA LYS A 34 22.59 -13.67 -8.29
C LYS A 34 22.60 -13.46 -9.81
N ILE A 35 21.47 -13.74 -10.48
CA ILE A 35 21.31 -13.52 -11.92
C ILE A 35 21.46 -12.03 -12.26
N ALA A 36 20.77 -11.17 -11.50
CA ALA A 36 20.81 -9.73 -11.69
C ALA A 36 22.24 -9.17 -11.58
N ARG A 37 23.00 -9.63 -10.58
CA ARG A 37 24.43 -9.27 -10.42
C ARG A 37 25.28 -9.72 -11.60
N HIS A 38 25.09 -10.95 -12.05
CA HIS A 38 25.84 -11.50 -13.19
C HIS A 38 25.64 -10.68 -14.47
N PHE A 39 24.41 -10.23 -14.74
CA PHE A 39 24.07 -9.47 -15.93
C PHE A 39 24.06 -7.94 -15.74
N GLY A 40 24.41 -7.43 -14.56
CA GLY A 40 24.57 -6.01 -14.29
C GLY A 40 23.25 -5.21 -14.31
N TYR A 41 22.13 -5.78 -13.89
CA TYR A 41 20.86 -5.06 -13.73
C TYR A 41 20.34 -5.09 -12.29
N ARG A 42 19.37 -4.23 -11.98
CA ARG A 42 18.72 -4.18 -10.67
C ARG A 42 17.39 -4.93 -10.69
N LEU A 43 17.00 -5.51 -9.55
CA LEU A 43 15.66 -6.07 -9.39
C LEU A 43 14.66 -4.96 -9.10
N SER A 44 13.46 -5.05 -9.69
CA SER A 44 12.34 -4.18 -9.40
C SER A 44 11.18 -5.03 -8.84
N ILE A 45 10.72 -4.68 -7.65
CA ILE A 45 9.61 -5.35 -6.98
C ILE A 45 8.33 -4.54 -7.21
N HIS A 46 7.45 -5.02 -8.09
CA HIS A 46 6.17 -4.38 -8.35
C HIS A 46 5.16 -4.73 -7.26
N SER A 47 4.23 -3.81 -6.99
CA SER A 47 3.27 -3.91 -5.87
C SER A 47 3.95 -4.15 -4.52
N GLY A 48 5.15 -3.58 -4.35
CA GLY A 48 6.00 -3.77 -3.19
C GLY A 48 5.58 -2.96 -1.96
N SER A 49 4.55 -2.09 -2.05
CA SER A 49 4.05 -1.39 -0.86
C SER A 49 3.59 -2.36 0.20
N ASP A 50 3.91 -2.07 1.46
CA ASP A 50 3.39 -2.77 2.64
C ASP A 50 3.73 -4.27 2.71
N LYS A 51 4.80 -4.72 2.03
CA LYS A 51 5.27 -6.11 2.04
C LYS A 51 6.30 -6.34 3.14
N PHE A 52 5.96 -5.90 4.37
CA PHE A 52 6.87 -5.84 5.50
C PHE A 52 7.45 -7.20 5.88
N SER A 53 6.68 -8.27 5.72
CA SER A 53 7.10 -9.64 6.07
C SER A 53 8.26 -10.17 5.21
N ILE A 54 8.44 -9.66 3.97
CA ILE A 54 9.50 -10.08 3.06
C ILE A 54 10.62 -9.04 2.88
N PHE A 55 10.47 -7.83 3.41
CA PHE A 55 11.49 -6.79 3.29
C PHE A 55 12.85 -7.18 3.90
N PRO A 56 12.93 -7.89 5.05
CA PRO A 56 14.22 -8.36 5.56
C PRO A 56 14.99 -9.24 4.58
N ALA A 57 14.30 -10.13 3.86
CA ALA A 57 14.91 -10.96 2.83
C ALA A 57 15.41 -10.13 1.64
N ILE A 58 14.63 -9.12 1.22
CA ILE A 58 15.02 -8.19 0.14
C ILE A 58 16.28 -7.42 0.55
N GLY A 59 16.29 -6.80 1.72
CA GLY A 59 17.44 -6.08 2.24
C GLY A 59 18.68 -6.96 2.35
N LYS A 60 18.56 -8.16 2.89
CA LYS A 60 19.65 -9.14 3.04
C LYS A 60 20.31 -9.50 1.71
N HIS A 61 19.52 -9.78 0.67
CA HIS A 61 20.05 -10.30 -0.60
C HIS A 61 20.44 -9.21 -1.60
N ALA A 62 19.76 -8.07 -1.62
CA ALA A 62 19.88 -7.08 -2.68
C ALA A 62 20.60 -5.78 -2.28
N SER A 63 20.97 -5.58 -1.00
CA SER A 63 21.61 -4.36 -0.51
C SER A 63 22.83 -3.93 -1.33
N SER A 64 23.68 -4.86 -1.73
CA SER A 64 24.92 -4.57 -2.48
C SER A 64 24.71 -4.34 -3.99
N SER A 65 23.59 -4.80 -4.58
CA SER A 65 23.31 -4.66 -6.03
C SER A 65 22.30 -3.54 -6.31
N GLY A 66 21.66 -3.03 -5.28
CA GLY A 66 20.56 -2.10 -5.39
C GLY A 66 19.28 -2.75 -5.93
N TYR A 67 18.17 -2.21 -5.54
CA TYR A 67 16.82 -2.67 -5.95
C TYR A 67 15.87 -1.48 -6.04
N HIS A 68 14.72 -1.73 -6.64
CA HIS A 68 13.64 -0.76 -6.72
C HIS A 68 12.36 -1.40 -6.18
N ILE A 69 11.73 -0.77 -5.18
CA ILE A 69 10.41 -1.17 -4.68
C ILE A 69 9.39 -0.15 -5.16
N LYS A 70 8.40 -0.61 -5.90
CA LYS A 70 7.33 0.23 -6.39
C LYS A 70 6.24 0.36 -5.34
N THR A 71 6.07 1.57 -4.78
CA THR A 71 5.19 1.87 -3.64
C THR A 71 4.04 2.82 -3.98
N ALA A 72 3.58 2.85 -5.22
CA ALA A 72 2.65 3.86 -5.74
C ALA A 72 1.32 4.01 -4.96
N GLY A 73 0.85 2.99 -4.26
CA GLY A 73 -0.43 3.04 -3.52
C GLY A 73 -0.32 3.48 -2.06
N THR A 74 0.87 3.52 -1.52
CA THR A 74 1.12 3.85 -0.11
C THR A 74 0.65 5.26 0.25
N ASN A 75 1.03 6.24 -0.55
CA ASN A 75 0.69 7.64 -0.31
C ASN A 75 -0.83 7.88 -0.26
N TRP A 76 -1.59 7.17 -1.09
CA TRP A 76 -3.05 7.25 -1.07
C TRP A 76 -3.63 6.76 0.25
N LEU A 77 -3.20 5.62 0.77
CA LEU A 77 -3.73 5.09 2.03
C LEU A 77 -3.39 5.99 3.22
N GLU A 78 -2.21 6.61 3.22
CA GLU A 78 -1.86 7.58 4.26
C GLU A 78 -2.66 8.89 4.10
N ALA A 79 -2.94 9.34 2.87
CA ALA A 79 -3.88 10.45 2.64
C ALA A 79 -5.29 10.14 3.18
N VAL A 80 -5.78 8.92 2.96
CA VAL A 80 -7.08 8.48 3.52
C VAL A 80 -7.05 8.44 5.04
N ARG A 81 -5.91 8.06 5.66
CA ARG A 81 -5.73 8.09 7.12
C ARG A 81 -5.83 9.51 7.67
N VAL A 82 -5.24 10.49 6.98
CA VAL A 82 -5.40 11.92 7.34
C VAL A 82 -6.88 12.30 7.32
N ILE A 83 -7.57 11.96 6.23
CA ILE A 83 -9.00 12.30 6.09
C ILE A 83 -9.84 11.63 7.17
N ALA A 84 -9.56 10.36 7.49
CA ALA A 84 -10.26 9.65 8.55
C ALA A 84 -10.08 10.30 9.93
N SER A 85 -8.90 10.89 10.18
CA SER A 85 -8.59 11.55 11.45
C SER A 85 -9.04 13.01 11.53
N GLN A 86 -9.04 13.75 10.41
CA GLN A 86 -9.30 15.20 10.41
C GLN A 86 -10.72 15.55 9.94
N GLU A 87 -11.29 14.75 9.04
CA GLU A 87 -12.62 14.96 8.44
C GLU A 87 -13.42 13.64 8.38
N PRO A 88 -13.84 13.09 9.54
CA PRO A 88 -14.53 11.80 9.63
C PRO A 88 -15.76 11.69 8.72
N ALA A 89 -16.52 12.77 8.59
CA ALA A 89 -17.70 12.82 7.72
C ALA A 89 -17.33 12.62 6.24
N LEU A 90 -16.22 13.20 5.77
CA LEU A 90 -15.73 13.00 4.41
C LEU A 90 -15.24 11.55 4.24
N TYR A 91 -14.51 11.01 5.22
CA TYR A 91 -14.06 9.61 5.17
C TYR A 91 -15.27 8.65 5.02
N ARG A 92 -16.35 8.85 5.79
CA ARG A 92 -17.57 8.02 5.68
C ARG A 92 -18.19 8.10 4.28
N MET A 93 -18.19 9.28 3.65
CA MET A 93 -18.66 9.43 2.26
C MET A 93 -17.76 8.67 1.28
N MET A 94 -16.45 8.80 1.42
CA MET A 94 -15.46 8.10 0.60
C MET A 94 -15.60 6.57 0.74
N HIS A 95 -15.75 6.07 1.97
CA HIS A 95 -15.88 4.64 2.23
C HIS A 95 -17.19 4.08 1.63
N ARG A 96 -18.32 4.80 1.72
CA ARG A 96 -19.57 4.42 1.05
C ARG A 96 -19.39 4.39 -0.46
N LYS A 97 -18.76 5.42 -1.05
CA LYS A 97 -18.43 5.43 -2.48
C LYS A 97 -17.56 4.24 -2.89
N ALA A 98 -16.60 3.86 -2.04
CA ALA A 98 -15.77 2.69 -2.25
C ALA A 98 -16.61 1.40 -2.29
N LEU A 99 -17.54 1.22 -1.36
CA LEU A 99 -18.46 0.08 -1.35
C LEU A 99 -19.36 0.05 -2.60
N ASP A 100 -19.87 1.20 -3.03
CA ASP A 100 -20.74 1.31 -4.21
C ASP A 100 -20.02 1.00 -5.53
N THR A 101 -18.69 1.17 -5.58
CA THR A 101 -17.90 1.04 -6.81
C THR A 101 -16.94 -0.16 -6.81
N VAL A 102 -16.92 -0.94 -5.74
CA VAL A 102 -15.95 -2.04 -5.57
C VAL A 102 -16.06 -3.11 -6.66
N ASP A 103 -17.24 -3.45 -7.10
CA ASP A 103 -17.42 -4.47 -8.13
C ASP A 103 -16.89 -4.01 -9.49
N GLN A 104 -17.01 -2.70 -9.79
CA GLN A 104 -16.37 -2.10 -10.96
C GLN A 104 -14.84 -2.11 -10.82
N ALA A 105 -14.33 -1.79 -9.63
CA ALA A 105 -12.89 -1.76 -9.36
C ALA A 105 -12.26 -3.16 -9.47
N ARG A 106 -12.95 -4.21 -9.06
CA ARG A 106 -12.50 -5.62 -9.17
C ARG A 106 -12.22 -6.06 -10.61
N ALA A 107 -12.81 -5.42 -11.60
CA ALA A 107 -12.48 -5.70 -13.01
C ALA A 107 -11.02 -5.37 -13.36
N PHE A 108 -10.37 -4.47 -12.61
CA PHE A 108 -9.00 -4.00 -12.84
C PHE A 108 -7.97 -4.57 -11.86
N TYR A 109 -8.43 -5.16 -10.73
CA TYR A 109 -7.54 -5.59 -9.64
C TYR A 109 -7.88 -7.00 -9.16
N LYS A 110 -6.87 -7.86 -9.17
CA LYS A 110 -6.98 -9.19 -8.55
C LYS A 110 -6.60 -9.07 -7.06
N VAL A 111 -7.60 -9.10 -6.18
CA VAL A 111 -7.45 -8.97 -4.73
C VAL A 111 -8.35 -9.97 -3.99
N ARG A 112 -7.95 -10.36 -2.77
CA ARG A 112 -8.73 -11.27 -1.89
C ARG A 112 -9.75 -10.53 -1.02
N LEU A 113 -10.16 -9.35 -1.43
CA LEU A 113 -11.10 -8.51 -0.71
C LEU A 113 -12.40 -9.25 -0.39
N ASN A 114 -12.69 -9.41 0.90
CA ASN A 114 -13.98 -9.86 1.40
C ASN A 114 -14.73 -8.66 2.01
N ILE A 115 -15.77 -8.19 1.34
CA ILE A 115 -16.56 -7.03 1.81
C ILE A 115 -17.24 -7.34 3.14
N GLY A 116 -17.72 -8.58 3.36
CA GLY A 116 -18.35 -8.99 4.62
C GLY A 116 -17.41 -8.97 5.84
N ALA A 117 -16.09 -8.91 5.60
CA ALA A 117 -15.09 -8.78 6.67
C ALA A 117 -14.68 -7.31 6.94
N VAL A 118 -15.14 -6.35 6.13
CA VAL A 118 -14.91 -4.92 6.39
C VAL A 118 -15.81 -4.49 7.55
N PRO A 119 -15.26 -3.89 8.62
CA PRO A 119 -16.10 -3.38 9.73
C PRO A 119 -17.13 -2.37 9.25
N SER A 120 -18.36 -2.49 9.78
CA SER A 120 -19.43 -1.56 9.41
C SER A 120 -19.15 -0.16 9.94
N LEU A 121 -19.29 0.85 9.07
CA LEU A 121 -19.13 2.25 9.48
C LEU A 121 -20.10 2.67 10.58
N ASP A 122 -21.30 2.08 10.62
CA ASP A 122 -22.34 2.45 11.58
C ASP A 122 -22.03 1.96 12.99
N SER A 123 -21.14 0.99 13.13
CA SER A 123 -20.67 0.48 14.43
C SER A 123 -19.44 1.21 14.99
N LEU A 124 -18.84 2.12 14.21
CA LEU A 124 -17.59 2.80 14.57
C LEU A 124 -17.84 4.28 14.92
N SER A 125 -17.25 4.72 16.03
CA SER A 125 -17.11 6.14 16.34
C SER A 125 -16.12 6.81 15.38
N ASP A 126 -16.13 8.14 15.31
CA ASP A 126 -15.20 8.88 14.45
C ASP A 126 -13.73 8.68 14.85
N ALA A 127 -13.46 8.49 16.13
CA ALA A 127 -12.12 8.22 16.64
C ALA A 127 -11.56 6.85 16.20
N GLU A 128 -12.42 5.90 15.86
CA GLU A 128 -12.02 4.55 15.42
C GLU A 128 -11.79 4.44 13.91
N LEU A 129 -12.27 5.40 13.12
CA LEU A 129 -12.18 5.35 11.66
C LEU A 129 -10.73 5.23 11.13
N PRO A 130 -9.71 5.92 11.68
CA PRO A 130 -8.34 5.74 11.24
C PRO A 130 -7.81 4.30 11.36
N GLY A 131 -8.34 3.52 12.33
CA GLY A 131 -8.00 2.11 12.52
C GLY A 131 -8.41 1.20 11.36
N LEU A 132 -9.38 1.62 10.52
CA LEU A 132 -9.73 0.90 9.30
C LEU A 132 -8.56 0.84 8.30
N LEU A 133 -7.60 1.77 8.39
CA LEU A 133 -6.39 1.77 7.57
C LEU A 133 -5.33 0.75 8.05
N ASP A 134 -5.62 0.02 9.12
CA ASP A 134 -4.83 -1.11 9.62
C ASP A 134 -5.53 -2.45 9.37
N HIS A 135 -6.76 -2.43 8.83
CA HIS A 135 -7.56 -3.60 8.51
C HIS A 135 -7.42 -3.97 7.02
N ASP A 136 -6.91 -5.15 6.71
CA ASP A 136 -6.54 -5.58 5.34
C ASP A 136 -7.66 -5.38 4.31
N HIS A 137 -8.88 -5.83 4.61
CA HIS A 137 -9.99 -5.71 3.66
C HIS A 137 -10.44 -4.28 3.45
N ALA A 138 -10.41 -3.43 4.49
CA ALA A 138 -10.72 -2.01 4.35
C ALA A 138 -9.63 -1.27 3.56
N ARG A 139 -8.36 -1.61 3.78
CA ARG A 139 -7.22 -1.11 2.99
C ARG A 139 -7.36 -1.50 1.51
N GLN A 140 -7.67 -2.76 1.23
CA GLN A 140 -7.88 -3.22 -0.16
C GLN A 140 -9.05 -2.49 -0.81
N LEU A 141 -10.19 -2.36 -0.11
CA LEU A 141 -11.36 -1.64 -0.60
C LEU A 141 -11.00 -0.22 -1.03
N LEU A 142 -10.40 0.56 -0.11
CA LEU A 142 -10.04 1.95 -0.35
C LEU A 142 -8.92 2.10 -1.39
N HIS A 143 -8.01 1.12 -1.47
CA HIS A 143 -6.93 1.15 -2.44
C HIS A 143 -7.44 0.94 -3.88
N ILE A 144 -8.27 -0.09 -4.12
CA ILE A 144 -8.68 -0.41 -5.51
C ILE A 144 -9.74 0.56 -6.05
N THR A 145 -10.47 1.25 -5.17
CA THR A 145 -11.53 2.19 -5.55
C THR A 145 -11.06 3.65 -5.63
N TYR A 146 -9.79 3.94 -5.40
CA TYR A 146 -9.26 5.32 -5.34
C TYR A 146 -9.64 6.16 -6.57
N GLY A 147 -9.60 5.56 -7.76
CA GLY A 147 -9.93 6.24 -9.00
C GLY A 147 -11.40 6.70 -9.06
N PHE A 148 -12.32 5.89 -8.55
CA PHE A 148 -13.75 6.25 -8.48
C PHE A 148 -14.03 7.32 -7.42
N ILE A 149 -13.28 7.30 -6.31
CA ILE A 149 -13.37 8.33 -5.26
C ILE A 149 -12.88 9.67 -5.79
N LEU A 150 -11.70 9.70 -6.41
CA LEU A 150 -11.09 10.93 -6.92
C LEU A 150 -11.78 11.48 -8.18
N ALA A 151 -12.41 10.63 -8.98
CA ALA A 151 -13.21 11.05 -10.14
C ALA A 151 -14.58 11.62 -9.76
N ASP A 152 -15.05 11.37 -8.53
CA ASP A 152 -16.25 12.03 -8.02
C ASP A 152 -15.96 13.53 -7.79
N PRO A 153 -16.67 14.45 -8.46
CA PRO A 153 -16.32 15.87 -8.43
C PRO A 153 -16.37 16.49 -7.04
N VAL A 154 -17.30 16.00 -6.17
CA VAL A 154 -17.44 16.50 -4.82
C VAL A 154 -16.37 15.90 -3.90
N LEU A 155 -16.17 14.59 -3.97
CA LEU A 155 -15.20 13.90 -3.10
C LEU A 155 -13.77 14.29 -3.48
N GLY A 156 -13.44 14.28 -4.77
CA GLY A 156 -12.09 14.59 -5.23
C GLY A 156 -11.63 15.99 -4.82
N GLU A 157 -12.48 17.01 -5.02
CA GLU A 157 -12.17 18.37 -4.60
C GLU A 157 -11.95 18.48 -3.08
N ARG A 158 -12.85 17.87 -2.28
CA ARG A 158 -12.76 17.88 -0.82
C ARG A 158 -11.53 17.14 -0.30
N VAL A 159 -11.18 16.00 -0.89
CA VAL A 159 -9.96 15.24 -0.54
C VAL A 159 -8.73 16.14 -0.66
N PHE A 160 -8.55 16.81 -1.80
CA PHE A 160 -7.41 17.70 -2.00
C PHE A 160 -7.45 18.94 -1.10
N ALA A 161 -8.64 19.47 -0.79
CA ALA A 161 -8.78 20.58 0.14
C ALA A 161 -8.32 20.20 1.55
N VAL A 162 -8.75 19.04 2.07
CA VAL A 162 -8.33 18.54 3.38
C VAL A 162 -6.83 18.30 3.43
N LEU A 163 -6.25 17.67 2.41
CA LEU A 163 -4.80 17.40 2.37
C LEU A 163 -3.98 18.69 2.38
N ARG A 164 -4.42 19.74 1.65
CA ARG A 164 -3.76 21.06 1.68
C ARG A 164 -3.88 21.74 3.05
N SER A 165 -5.01 21.58 3.74
CA SER A 165 -5.23 22.19 5.07
C SER A 165 -4.48 21.46 6.18
N HIS A 166 -4.07 20.20 5.95
CA HIS A 166 -3.41 19.32 6.93
C HIS A 166 -2.12 18.71 6.36
N GLU A 167 -1.37 19.52 5.60
CA GLU A 167 -0.14 19.07 4.92
C GLU A 167 0.89 18.52 5.92
N ASP A 168 1.05 19.17 7.07
CA ASP A 168 1.94 18.74 8.15
C ASP A 168 1.54 17.38 8.74
N VAL A 169 0.25 17.09 8.86
CA VAL A 169 -0.25 15.79 9.32
C VAL A 169 0.04 14.73 8.27
N TYR A 170 -0.20 15.05 6.99
CA TYR A 170 0.05 14.14 5.89
C TYR A 170 1.55 13.81 5.76
N GLU A 171 2.41 14.82 5.86
CA GLU A 171 3.86 14.63 5.85
C GLU A 171 4.31 13.70 6.99
N ARG A 172 3.85 13.91 8.23
CA ARG A 172 4.18 13.04 9.36
C ARG A 172 3.78 11.58 9.11
N TYR A 173 2.59 11.32 8.57
CA TYR A 173 2.17 9.96 8.24
C TYR A 173 3.03 9.35 7.13
N LEU A 174 3.36 10.12 6.08
CA LEU A 174 4.23 9.64 5.01
C LEU A 174 5.64 9.33 5.50
N VAL A 175 6.24 10.23 6.26
CA VAL A 175 7.59 10.03 6.84
C VAL A 175 7.60 8.78 7.74
N ALA A 176 6.62 8.63 8.61
CA ALA A 176 6.52 7.46 9.47
C ALA A 176 6.36 6.16 8.65
N HIS A 177 5.50 6.18 7.64
CA HIS A 177 5.20 5.00 6.82
C HIS A 177 6.37 4.62 5.91
N ILE A 178 6.96 5.56 5.19
CA ILE A 178 8.15 5.32 4.34
C ILE A 178 9.36 4.95 5.21
N GLY A 179 9.56 5.61 6.35
CA GLY A 179 10.60 5.25 7.31
C GLY A 179 10.46 3.81 7.81
N ARG A 180 9.22 3.33 8.04
CA ARG A 180 8.98 1.91 8.35
C ARG A 180 9.42 0.98 7.22
N HIS A 181 9.18 1.33 5.94
CA HIS A 181 9.66 0.56 4.79
C HIS A 181 11.19 0.49 4.77
N LEU A 182 11.87 1.64 4.93
CA LEU A 182 13.32 1.71 4.92
C LEU A 182 13.94 0.88 6.05
N ARG A 183 13.44 1.04 7.28
CA ARG A 183 13.92 0.24 8.43
C ARG A 183 13.70 -1.26 8.23
N ALA A 184 12.56 -1.68 7.70
CA ALA A 184 12.29 -3.09 7.43
C ALA A 184 13.21 -3.69 6.35
N LEU A 185 13.72 -2.85 5.44
CA LEU A 185 14.73 -3.19 4.44
C LEU A 185 16.18 -3.16 4.98
N GLY A 186 16.37 -2.81 6.27
CA GLY A 186 17.69 -2.67 6.88
C GLY A 186 18.42 -1.38 6.49
N ILE A 187 17.70 -0.35 6.02
CA ILE A 187 18.26 0.96 5.71
C ILE A 187 18.11 1.83 6.95
N GLU A 188 19.24 2.33 7.48
CA GLU A 188 19.24 3.29 8.58
C GLU A 188 18.61 4.61 8.12
N THR A 189 17.70 5.13 8.93
CA THR A 189 17.07 6.45 8.73
C THR A 189 17.46 7.33 9.89
N GLU A 190 18.03 8.48 9.62
CA GLU A 190 18.29 9.53 10.61
C GLU A 190 17.00 10.02 11.26
#